data_9ca163292a0cf764a642b81be6c820d8
#
_entry.id   9ca163292a0cf764a642b81be6c820d8
#
_cell.length_a   1.000
_cell.length_b   1.000
_cell.length_c   1.000
_cell.angle_alpha   90.00
_cell.angle_beta   90.00
_cell.angle_gamma   90.00
#
_symmetry.space_group_name_H-M   'P 1'
#
loop_
_entity.id
_entity.type
_entity.pdbx_description
1 polymer ?
#
loop_
_entity_poly.entity_id
_entity_poly.type
_entity_poly.pdbx_seq_one_letter_code
_entity_poly.pdbx_strand_id
1 'polypeptide(L)'
;GLENNEVIYELLADMGWTADSIDLDSWLPVYCKARYGGCPAAMDSAWQRFRETAYSSLYSYPRFTWQTVVPDTRRISKLDVSDSFLQGVELFLSCADSLESSSLYVNDAIEYASYYLAAKADDCYKRALKEDSLGNRVAAMQQLDRSVEILLDVDKLLASHPLYRLEEWVDMARDWGKTDLEKDAYEANAKRLITTWGGFQEDYAARFWSGLIKDYYIPRMKLYFSEQRADLNRWEENWIKAPWHNTSTSFEDPLQSAIKLVERYKEE
;
A
#
# COMPACT_ATOMS: atom_id res chain seq x y z
N GLY A 1 -5.31 10.69 1.16
CA GLY A 1 -4.10 10.44 1.91
C GLY A 1 -3.63 8.99 1.82
N LEU A 2 -2.51 8.71 2.43
CA LEU A 2 -1.97 7.36 2.55
C LEU A 2 -2.79 6.52 3.55
N GLU A 3 -2.52 5.23 3.69
CA GLU A 3 -3.28 4.37 4.61
C GLU A 3 -2.99 4.73 6.06
N ASN A 4 -1.74 4.98 6.35
CA ASN A 4 -1.26 5.47 7.62
C ASN A 4 -1.10 7.00 7.53
N ASN A 5 -1.79 7.74 8.37
CA ASN A 5 -1.88 9.19 8.25
C ASN A 5 -1.40 9.88 9.55
N GLU A 6 -0.26 9.44 10.12
CA GLU A 6 0.26 10.00 11.38
C GLU A 6 0.37 11.52 11.34
N VAL A 7 0.91 12.08 10.27
CA VAL A 7 1.04 13.53 10.12
C VAL A 7 -0.29 14.25 10.28
N ILE A 8 -1.38 13.64 9.78
CA ILE A 8 -2.73 14.21 9.89
C ILE A 8 -3.24 14.11 11.33
N TYR A 9 -2.99 12.98 12.01
CA TYR A 9 -3.40 12.81 13.41
C TYR A 9 -2.64 13.74 14.35
N GLU A 10 -1.34 13.89 14.16
CA GLU A 10 -0.52 14.86 14.93
C GLU A 10 -0.97 16.30 14.69
N LEU A 11 -1.19 16.66 13.42
CA LEU A 11 -1.71 18.00 13.09
C LEU A 11 -3.09 18.25 13.73
N LEU A 12 -3.99 17.29 13.70
CA LEU A 12 -5.30 17.39 14.33
C LEU A 12 -5.19 17.54 15.85
N ALA A 13 -4.26 16.84 16.48
CA ALA A 13 -4.00 16.96 17.91
C ALA A 13 -3.53 18.40 18.25
N ASP A 14 -2.54 18.91 17.53
CA ASP A 14 -2.01 20.26 17.74
C ASP A 14 -3.05 21.34 17.45
N MET A 15 -3.86 21.20 16.42
CA MET A 15 -4.98 22.08 16.12
C MET A 15 -6.02 22.13 17.24
N GLY A 16 -6.21 21.01 17.95
CA GLY A 16 -7.13 20.95 19.09
C GLY A 16 -6.71 21.80 20.30
N TRP A 17 -5.42 22.13 20.41
CA TRP A 17 -4.85 22.94 21.50
C TRP A 17 -4.47 24.35 21.08
N THR A 18 -4.56 24.69 19.81
CA THR A 18 -4.13 25.97 19.23
C THR A 18 -5.35 26.84 18.93
N ALA A 19 -5.39 28.06 19.41
CA ALA A 19 -6.49 28.99 19.17
C ALA A 19 -6.46 29.60 17.75
N ASP A 20 -5.28 29.68 17.15
CA ASP A 20 -5.02 30.27 15.84
C ASP A 20 -4.77 29.15 14.76
N SER A 21 -4.70 29.58 13.50
CA SER A 21 -4.30 28.71 12.42
C SER A 21 -2.84 28.26 12.56
N ILE A 22 -2.56 26.99 12.25
CA ILE A 22 -1.20 26.46 12.20
C ILE A 22 -0.60 26.75 10.82
N ASP A 23 0.56 27.40 10.79
CA ASP A 23 1.37 27.54 9.58
C ASP A 23 2.14 26.22 9.33
N LEU A 24 1.79 25.52 8.27
CA LEU A 24 2.39 24.21 7.93
C LEU A 24 3.88 24.31 7.56
N ASP A 25 4.34 25.42 7.01
CA ASP A 25 5.73 25.57 6.61
C ASP A 25 6.66 25.64 7.85
N SER A 26 6.19 26.19 8.95
CA SER A 26 6.91 26.17 10.22
C SER A 26 6.64 24.90 11.06
N TRP A 27 5.46 24.33 10.94
CA TRP A 27 5.05 23.15 11.72
C TRP A 27 5.73 21.85 11.25
N LEU A 28 5.81 21.61 9.94
CA LEU A 28 6.38 20.35 9.38
C LEU A 28 7.84 20.12 9.81
N PRO A 29 8.75 21.10 9.82
CA PRO A 29 10.11 20.88 10.36
C PRO A 29 10.12 20.50 11.85
N VAL A 30 9.18 21.01 12.64
CA VAL A 30 9.05 20.64 14.06
C VAL A 30 8.56 19.21 14.20
N TYR A 31 7.53 18.84 13.43
CA TYR A 31 7.04 17.46 13.34
C TYR A 31 8.15 16.49 12.94
N CYS A 32 8.93 16.78 11.91
CA CYS A 32 10.03 15.91 11.47
C CYS A 32 11.11 15.73 12.55
N LYS A 33 11.48 16.83 13.25
CA LYS A 33 12.44 16.75 14.36
C LYS A 33 11.92 15.91 15.52
N ALA A 34 10.65 16.04 15.85
CA ALA A 34 10.02 15.27 16.93
C ALA A 34 9.91 13.78 16.54
N ARG A 35 9.47 13.48 15.32
CA ARG A 35 9.23 12.12 14.86
C ARG A 35 10.52 11.38 14.49
N TYR A 36 11.43 12.00 13.77
CA TYR A 36 12.62 11.35 13.20
C TYR A 36 13.93 11.69 13.91
N GLY A 37 13.91 12.66 14.80
CA GLY A 37 15.11 13.18 15.44
C GLY A 37 15.86 14.26 14.65
N GLY A 38 15.40 14.59 13.44
CA GLY A 38 16.01 15.58 12.56
C GLY A 38 15.10 15.98 11.41
N CYS A 39 15.45 17.10 10.75
CA CYS A 39 14.80 17.56 9.52
C CYS A 39 15.86 18.10 8.54
N PRO A 40 16.57 17.23 7.81
CA PRO A 40 17.47 17.67 6.74
C PRO A 40 16.72 18.48 5.66
N ALA A 41 17.43 19.30 4.89
CA ALA A 41 16.82 20.13 3.84
C ALA A 41 16.07 19.30 2.80
N ALA A 42 16.55 18.10 2.46
CA ALA A 42 15.85 17.17 1.57
C ALA A 42 14.51 16.69 2.15
N MET A 43 14.42 16.48 3.47
CA MET A 43 13.20 16.11 4.17
C MET A 43 12.14 17.22 4.07
N ASP A 44 12.51 18.47 4.26
CA ASP A 44 11.60 19.61 4.10
C ASP A 44 11.04 19.67 2.67
N SER A 45 11.89 19.51 1.67
CA SER A 45 11.48 19.43 0.26
C SER A 45 10.59 18.23 -0.05
N ALA A 46 10.83 17.08 0.60
CA ALA A 46 9.97 15.89 0.45
C ALA A 46 8.56 16.16 0.98
N TRP A 47 8.45 16.76 2.18
CA TRP A 47 7.16 17.08 2.80
C TRP A 47 6.37 18.15 2.04
N GLN A 48 7.03 19.13 1.42
CA GLN A 48 6.36 20.07 0.52
C GLN A 48 5.67 19.32 -0.64
N ARG A 49 6.35 18.36 -1.26
CA ARG A 49 5.78 17.54 -2.35
C ARG A 49 4.65 16.63 -1.86
N PHE A 50 4.80 15.99 -0.70
CA PHE A 50 3.75 15.14 -0.12
C PHE A 50 2.49 15.94 0.19
N ARG A 51 2.63 17.15 0.73
CA ARG A 51 1.52 18.05 0.99
C ARG A 51 0.74 18.42 -0.28
N GLU A 52 1.44 18.68 -1.36
CA GLU A 52 0.85 19.07 -2.64
C GLU A 52 0.27 17.89 -3.43
N THR A 53 0.63 16.66 -3.10
CA THR A 53 0.22 15.43 -3.78
C THR A 53 -0.60 14.51 -2.89
N ALA A 54 0.03 13.55 -2.24
CA ALA A 54 -0.66 12.49 -1.47
C ALA A 54 -1.57 13.03 -0.36
N TYR A 55 -1.23 14.19 0.24
CA TYR A 55 -2.01 14.81 1.31
C TYR A 55 -2.87 16.00 0.84
N SER A 56 -2.89 16.32 -0.46
CA SER A 56 -3.70 17.43 -1.00
C SER A 56 -5.20 17.15 -0.99
N SER A 57 -5.60 15.90 -0.80
CA SER A 57 -6.99 15.46 -0.92
C SER A 57 -7.31 14.25 -0.06
N LEU A 58 -8.58 14.10 0.29
CA LEU A 58 -9.09 12.94 1.02
C LEU A 58 -9.66 11.93 0.02
N TYR A 59 -9.09 10.73 0.00
CA TYR A 59 -9.58 9.66 -0.86
C TYR A 59 -9.85 8.39 -0.09
N SER A 60 -10.84 7.63 -0.59
CA SER A 60 -11.21 6.32 -0.11
C SER A 60 -10.39 5.21 -0.78
N TYR A 61 -10.64 3.98 -0.39
CA TYR A 61 -10.13 2.77 -1.02
C TYR A 61 -11.01 2.35 -2.21
N PRO A 62 -10.52 1.57 -3.16
CA PRO A 62 -9.11 1.20 -3.38
C PRO A 62 -8.28 2.37 -3.93
N ARG A 63 -6.94 2.29 -3.79
CA ARG A 63 -6.02 3.35 -4.25
C ARG A 63 -5.40 3.07 -5.61
N PHE A 64 -5.21 1.80 -5.93
CA PHE A 64 -4.56 1.35 -7.16
C PHE A 64 -5.50 0.48 -7.99
N THR A 65 -5.31 0.49 -9.32
CA THR A 65 -6.09 -0.32 -10.26
C THR A 65 -5.96 -1.82 -9.99
N TRP A 66 -4.75 -2.27 -9.64
CA TRP A 66 -4.50 -3.67 -9.30
C TRP A 66 -5.22 -4.16 -8.02
N GLN A 67 -5.71 -3.26 -7.17
CA GLN A 67 -6.54 -3.62 -6.02
C GLN A 67 -7.99 -3.93 -6.38
N THR A 68 -8.39 -3.73 -7.64
CA THR A 68 -9.75 -4.01 -8.11
C THR A 68 -9.78 -5.24 -9.01
N VAL A 69 -10.91 -5.92 -9.09
CA VAL A 69 -11.07 -7.04 -10.03
C VAL A 69 -11.37 -6.53 -11.42
N VAL A 70 -12.35 -5.64 -11.51
CA VAL A 70 -12.72 -4.96 -12.75
C VAL A 70 -12.28 -3.52 -12.61
N PRO A 71 -11.34 -3.05 -13.43
CA PRO A 71 -10.89 -1.67 -13.36
C PRO A 71 -12.06 -0.71 -13.60
N ASP A 72 -12.69 -0.27 -12.55
CA ASP A 72 -13.70 0.79 -12.59
C ASP A 72 -13.03 2.09 -12.13
N THR A 73 -12.64 2.90 -13.11
CA THR A 73 -12.01 4.21 -12.87
C THR A 73 -12.86 5.16 -12.02
N ARG A 74 -14.14 4.87 -11.84
CA ARG A 74 -15.04 5.64 -10.98
C ARG A 74 -14.86 5.31 -9.50
N ARG A 75 -14.36 4.10 -9.19
CA ARG A 75 -14.14 3.60 -7.83
C ARG A 75 -12.70 3.78 -7.36
N ILE A 76 -11.75 3.89 -8.27
CA ILE A 76 -10.34 4.05 -7.92
C ILE A 76 -10.14 5.43 -7.31
N SER A 77 -9.62 5.44 -6.12
CA SER A 77 -9.20 6.66 -5.45
C SER A 77 -8.14 7.37 -6.29
N LYS A 78 -8.31 8.66 -6.48
CA LYS A 78 -7.32 9.48 -7.18
C LYS A 78 -6.20 9.88 -6.22
N LEU A 79 -5.54 8.89 -5.61
CA LEU A 79 -4.29 9.16 -4.91
C LEU A 79 -3.34 9.78 -5.93
N ASP A 80 -2.90 11.00 -5.66
CA ASP A 80 -1.91 11.64 -6.50
C ASP A 80 -0.54 11.02 -6.23
N VAL A 81 -0.16 10.09 -7.09
CA VAL A 81 1.16 9.46 -7.17
C VAL A 81 1.89 9.94 -8.43
N SER A 82 1.70 11.22 -8.75
CA SER A 82 2.40 11.91 -9.83
C SER A 82 3.91 11.88 -9.65
N ASP A 83 4.63 12.28 -10.67
CA ASP A 83 6.09 12.44 -10.64
C ASP A 83 6.57 13.29 -9.46
N SER A 84 5.78 14.30 -9.05
CA SER A 84 6.10 15.12 -7.87
C SER A 84 6.06 14.30 -6.57
N PHE A 85 5.09 13.38 -6.41
CA PHE A 85 5.07 12.45 -5.28
C PHE A 85 6.28 11.51 -5.31
N LEU A 86 6.58 10.92 -6.46
CA LEU A 86 7.72 10.01 -6.62
C LEU A 86 9.04 10.69 -6.28
N GLN A 87 9.25 11.92 -6.76
CA GLN A 87 10.42 12.73 -6.38
C GLN A 87 10.44 13.05 -4.87
N GLY A 88 9.27 13.25 -4.25
CA GLY A 88 9.16 13.40 -2.80
C GLY A 88 9.67 12.19 -2.04
N VAL A 89 9.34 10.98 -2.51
CA VAL A 89 9.84 9.73 -1.93
C VAL A 89 11.36 9.60 -2.09
N GLU A 90 11.90 9.91 -3.26
CA GLU A 90 13.36 9.89 -3.48
C GLU A 90 14.10 10.85 -2.54
N LEU A 91 13.57 12.07 -2.36
CA LEU A 91 14.12 13.05 -1.41
C LEU A 91 14.02 12.56 0.05
N PHE A 92 12.91 11.93 0.43
CA PHE A 92 12.73 11.35 1.75
C PHE A 92 13.77 10.27 2.03
N LEU A 93 13.95 9.33 1.09
CA LEU A 93 14.92 8.24 1.20
C LEU A 93 16.37 8.73 1.19
N SER A 94 16.68 9.86 0.54
CA SER A 94 18.02 10.45 0.56
C SER A 94 18.47 10.96 1.95
N CYS A 95 17.54 11.03 2.91
CA CYS A 95 17.85 11.39 4.30
C CYS A 95 18.32 10.20 5.16
N ALA A 96 18.43 8.98 4.59
CA ALA A 96 18.69 7.74 5.31
C ALA A 96 19.96 7.83 6.18
N ASP A 97 21.08 8.29 5.64
CA ASP A 97 22.37 8.35 6.37
C ASP A 97 22.30 9.11 7.69
N SER A 98 21.40 10.11 7.77
CA SER A 98 21.23 10.93 8.97
C SER A 98 20.11 10.48 9.89
N LEU A 99 19.18 9.65 9.42
CA LEU A 99 17.94 9.30 10.12
C LEU A 99 17.72 7.79 10.32
N GLU A 100 18.59 6.92 9.82
CA GLU A 100 18.47 5.45 9.88
C GLU A 100 18.34 4.90 11.32
N SER A 101 18.85 5.63 12.31
CA SER A 101 18.71 5.25 13.72
C SER A 101 17.29 5.45 14.29
N SER A 102 16.41 6.18 13.58
CA SER A 102 15.04 6.40 13.96
C SER A 102 14.14 5.31 13.40
N SER A 103 13.56 4.49 14.26
CA SER A 103 12.60 3.45 13.84
C SER A 103 11.36 4.02 13.15
N LEU A 104 10.93 5.22 13.54
CA LEU A 104 9.79 5.90 12.92
C LEU A 104 10.13 6.38 11.50
N TYR A 105 11.37 6.87 11.29
CA TYR A 105 11.84 7.19 9.94
C TYR A 105 11.90 5.93 9.06
N VAL A 106 12.43 4.82 9.58
CA VAL A 106 12.51 3.55 8.84
C VAL A 106 11.12 3.05 8.46
N ASN A 107 10.14 3.11 9.37
CA ASN A 107 8.77 2.73 9.09
C ASN A 107 8.16 3.59 7.97
N ASP A 108 8.27 4.91 8.08
CA ASP A 108 7.73 5.82 7.07
C ASP A 108 8.45 5.68 5.71
N ALA A 109 9.76 5.39 5.72
CA ALA A 109 10.53 5.10 4.51
C ALA A 109 10.03 3.83 3.81
N ILE A 110 9.73 2.76 4.57
CA ILE A 110 9.11 1.54 4.05
C ILE A 110 7.74 1.86 3.44
N GLU A 111 6.92 2.62 4.13
CA GLU A 111 5.59 2.99 3.64
C GLU A 111 5.68 3.78 2.33
N TYR A 112 6.43 4.88 2.30
CA TYR A 112 6.52 5.73 1.10
C TYR A 112 7.16 5.02 -0.08
N ALA A 113 8.22 4.23 0.14
CA ALA A 113 8.81 3.40 -0.91
C ALA A 113 7.81 2.37 -1.44
N SER A 114 7.00 1.76 -0.57
CA SER A 114 5.96 0.82 -0.98
C SER A 114 4.89 1.49 -1.84
N TYR A 115 4.48 2.73 -1.53
CA TYR A 115 3.56 3.49 -2.39
C TYR A 115 4.19 3.86 -3.74
N TYR A 116 5.48 4.23 -3.75
CA TYR A 116 6.23 4.46 -4.99
C TYR A 116 6.20 3.22 -5.89
N LEU A 117 6.60 2.07 -5.36
CA LEU A 117 6.63 0.80 -6.09
C LEU A 117 5.24 0.36 -6.53
N ALA A 118 4.23 0.52 -5.68
CA ALA A 118 2.86 0.19 -6.01
C ALA A 118 2.30 1.04 -7.17
N ALA A 119 2.71 2.31 -7.27
CA ALA A 119 2.37 3.16 -8.41
C ALA A 119 3.02 2.65 -9.70
N LYS A 120 4.30 2.28 -9.66
CA LYS A 120 5.00 1.66 -10.80
C LYS A 120 4.34 0.35 -11.24
N ALA A 121 3.96 -0.50 -10.27
CA ALA A 121 3.20 -1.72 -10.55
C ALA A 121 1.83 -1.42 -11.17
N ASP A 122 1.15 -0.36 -10.73
CA ASP A 122 -0.15 0.07 -11.26
C ASP A 122 -0.04 0.52 -12.72
N ASP A 123 1.03 1.20 -13.09
CA ASP A 123 1.28 1.61 -14.46
C ASP A 123 1.54 0.40 -15.37
N CYS A 124 2.31 -0.58 -14.91
CA CYS A 124 2.47 -1.85 -15.62
C CYS A 124 1.12 -2.57 -15.77
N TYR A 125 0.31 -2.63 -14.71
CA TYR A 125 -1.00 -3.28 -14.73
C TYR A 125 -1.97 -2.58 -15.69
N LYS A 126 -2.00 -1.24 -15.71
CA LYS A 126 -2.79 -0.46 -16.68
C LYS A 126 -2.36 -0.72 -18.12
N ARG A 127 -1.04 -0.82 -18.37
CA ARG A 127 -0.52 -1.24 -19.69
C ARG A 127 -0.97 -2.65 -20.05
N ALA A 128 -0.93 -3.60 -19.09
CA ALA A 128 -1.44 -4.96 -19.33
C ALA A 128 -2.92 -4.97 -19.74
N LEU A 129 -3.77 -4.23 -19.05
CA LEU A 129 -5.19 -4.09 -19.36
C LEU A 129 -5.43 -3.48 -20.75
N LYS A 130 -4.64 -2.47 -21.11
CA LYS A 130 -4.71 -1.84 -22.44
C LYS A 130 -4.33 -2.83 -23.54
N GLU A 131 -3.21 -3.54 -23.41
CA GLU A 131 -2.75 -4.53 -24.38
C GLU A 131 -3.76 -5.70 -24.53
N ASP A 132 -4.34 -6.16 -23.40
CA ASP A 132 -5.39 -7.20 -23.43
C ASP A 132 -6.63 -6.73 -24.21
N SER A 133 -7.05 -5.48 -24.01
CA SER A 133 -8.18 -4.88 -24.73
C SER A 133 -7.96 -4.74 -26.25
N LEU A 134 -6.69 -4.66 -26.66
CA LEU A 134 -6.28 -4.61 -28.06
C LEU A 134 -6.04 -6.01 -28.67
N GLY A 135 -6.20 -7.08 -27.90
CA GLY A 135 -5.94 -8.47 -28.31
C GLY A 135 -4.45 -8.85 -28.30
N ASN A 136 -3.55 -8.00 -27.81
CA ASN A 136 -2.10 -8.22 -27.77
C ASN A 136 -1.71 -9.07 -26.54
N ARG A 137 -2.16 -10.32 -26.52
CA ARG A 137 -2.05 -11.21 -25.36
C ARG A 137 -0.64 -11.37 -24.80
N VAL A 138 0.36 -11.49 -25.66
CA VAL A 138 1.76 -11.65 -25.24
C VAL A 138 2.26 -10.40 -24.50
N ALA A 139 2.02 -9.22 -25.08
CA ALA A 139 2.41 -7.96 -24.44
C ALA A 139 1.65 -7.73 -23.11
N ALA A 140 0.34 -8.08 -23.08
CA ALA A 140 -0.45 -8.00 -21.86
C ALA A 140 0.14 -8.85 -20.72
N MET A 141 0.51 -10.11 -21.02
CA MET A 141 1.10 -10.99 -20.01
C MET A 141 2.48 -10.52 -19.54
N GLN A 142 3.33 -9.97 -20.43
CA GLN A 142 4.62 -9.40 -20.05
C GLN A 142 4.45 -8.23 -19.07
N GLN A 143 3.50 -7.34 -19.33
CA GLN A 143 3.21 -6.22 -18.43
C GLN A 143 2.60 -6.68 -17.10
N LEU A 144 1.74 -7.70 -17.13
CA LEU A 144 1.19 -8.32 -15.91
C LEU A 144 2.31 -8.94 -15.05
N ASP A 145 3.21 -9.72 -15.66
CA ASP A 145 4.32 -10.35 -14.95
C ASP A 145 5.25 -9.30 -14.32
N ARG A 146 5.49 -8.19 -15.02
CA ARG A 146 6.25 -7.08 -14.47
C ARG A 146 5.56 -6.43 -13.27
N SER A 147 4.26 -6.16 -13.38
CA SER A 147 3.46 -5.66 -12.25
C SER A 147 3.53 -6.59 -11.04
N VAL A 148 3.40 -7.90 -11.27
CA VAL A 148 3.48 -8.93 -10.22
C VAL A 148 4.86 -8.97 -9.57
N GLU A 149 5.94 -8.87 -10.33
CA GLU A 149 7.31 -8.82 -9.80
C GLU A 149 7.46 -7.66 -8.81
N ILE A 150 7.06 -6.46 -9.22
CA ILE A 150 7.11 -5.27 -8.35
C ILE A 150 6.25 -5.46 -7.10
N LEU A 151 5.03 -5.97 -7.24
CA LEU A 151 4.12 -6.18 -6.11
C LEU A 151 4.63 -7.24 -5.11
N LEU A 152 5.38 -8.24 -5.55
CA LEU A 152 6.03 -9.19 -4.64
C LEU A 152 7.16 -8.51 -3.83
N ASP A 153 7.91 -7.58 -4.42
CA ASP A 153 8.87 -6.76 -3.70
C ASP A 153 8.17 -5.82 -2.69
N VAL A 154 7.01 -5.24 -3.07
CA VAL A 154 6.16 -4.44 -2.16
C VAL A 154 5.66 -5.28 -0.98
N ASP A 155 5.13 -6.49 -1.24
CA ASP A 155 4.67 -7.39 -0.19
C ASP A 155 5.77 -7.69 0.81
N LYS A 156 6.97 -8.01 0.30
CA LYS A 156 8.14 -8.31 1.12
C LYS A 156 8.63 -7.10 1.92
N LEU A 157 8.55 -5.90 1.35
CA LEU A 157 8.94 -4.67 2.03
C LEU A 157 7.96 -4.35 3.17
N LEU A 158 6.65 -4.41 2.91
CA LEU A 158 5.61 -4.18 3.89
C LEU A 158 5.58 -5.23 5.01
N ALA A 159 6.06 -6.46 4.77
CA ALA A 159 6.22 -7.48 5.81
C ALA A 159 7.15 -7.04 6.96
N SER A 160 8.01 -6.04 6.71
CA SER A 160 8.88 -5.43 7.72
C SER A 160 8.19 -4.32 8.53
N HIS A 161 7.02 -3.85 8.09
CA HIS A 161 6.31 -2.74 8.74
C HIS A 161 5.26 -3.27 9.73
N PRO A 162 5.25 -2.82 11.01
CA PRO A 162 4.38 -3.39 12.06
C PRO A 162 2.88 -3.23 11.77
N LEU A 163 2.47 -2.21 11.01
CA LEU A 163 1.05 -1.90 10.77
C LEU A 163 0.51 -2.40 9.42
N TYR A 164 1.35 -2.94 8.55
CA TYR A 164 0.98 -3.31 7.18
C TYR A 164 1.00 -4.82 6.95
N ARG A 165 0.49 -5.62 7.91
CA ARG A 165 0.50 -7.08 7.85
C ARG A 165 -0.89 -7.66 8.02
N LEU A 166 -1.29 -8.52 7.08
CA LEU A 166 -2.55 -9.28 7.16
C LEU A 166 -2.56 -10.21 8.38
N GLU A 167 -1.39 -10.77 8.75
CA GLU A 167 -1.22 -11.67 9.89
C GLU A 167 -1.80 -11.08 11.17
N GLU A 168 -1.42 -9.86 11.53
CA GLU A 168 -1.91 -9.19 12.74
C GLU A 168 -3.44 -9.08 12.77
N TRP A 169 -4.04 -8.78 11.63
CA TRP A 169 -5.50 -8.66 11.49
C TRP A 169 -6.21 -9.99 11.65
N VAL A 170 -5.67 -11.04 11.04
CA VAL A 170 -6.21 -12.40 11.12
C VAL A 170 -6.05 -12.97 12.54
N ASP A 171 -4.86 -12.85 13.13
CA ASP A 171 -4.58 -13.35 14.47
C ASP A 171 -5.46 -12.69 15.53
N MET A 172 -5.60 -11.35 15.47
CA MET A 172 -6.51 -10.62 16.37
C MET A 172 -7.96 -11.11 16.24
N ALA A 173 -8.42 -11.42 15.03
CA ALA A 173 -9.76 -11.95 14.83
C ALA A 173 -9.92 -13.38 15.40
N ARG A 174 -8.94 -14.25 15.16
CA ARG A 174 -8.93 -15.63 15.68
C ARG A 174 -8.91 -15.69 17.20
N ASP A 175 -8.24 -14.76 17.87
CA ASP A 175 -8.15 -14.70 19.34
C ASP A 175 -9.51 -14.51 20.05
N TRP A 176 -10.52 -14.03 19.34
CA TRP A 176 -11.90 -13.96 19.87
C TRP A 176 -12.62 -15.32 19.90
N GLY A 177 -12.16 -16.29 19.09
CA GLY A 177 -12.76 -17.63 19.03
C GLY A 177 -12.30 -18.54 20.17
N LYS A 178 -13.24 -19.29 20.76
CA LYS A 178 -12.96 -20.28 21.80
C LYS A 178 -12.78 -21.69 21.24
N THR A 179 -13.35 -21.95 20.08
CA THR A 179 -13.26 -23.22 19.36
C THR A 179 -12.64 -22.98 17.98
N ASP A 180 -12.10 -24.01 17.34
CA ASP A 180 -11.53 -23.88 16.00
C ASP A 180 -12.57 -23.39 14.98
N LEU A 181 -13.83 -23.85 15.11
CA LEU A 181 -14.93 -23.39 14.26
C LEU A 181 -15.20 -21.89 14.43
N GLU A 182 -15.17 -21.37 15.66
CA GLU A 182 -15.33 -19.93 15.92
C GLU A 182 -14.14 -19.15 15.40
N LYS A 183 -12.90 -19.62 15.59
CA LYS A 183 -11.69 -18.99 15.05
C LYS A 183 -11.74 -18.85 13.54
N ASP A 184 -12.12 -19.93 12.85
CA ASP A 184 -12.25 -19.93 11.39
C ASP A 184 -13.38 -18.99 10.92
N ALA A 185 -14.48 -18.91 11.66
CA ALA A 185 -15.56 -17.98 11.35
C ALA A 185 -15.15 -16.51 11.54
N TYR A 186 -14.41 -16.17 12.62
CA TYR A 186 -13.89 -14.83 12.86
C TYR A 186 -12.84 -14.45 11.82
N GLU A 187 -11.93 -15.36 11.46
CA GLU A 187 -10.97 -15.15 10.39
C GLU A 187 -11.68 -14.86 9.06
N ALA A 188 -12.64 -15.68 8.66
CA ALA A 188 -13.39 -15.49 7.43
C ALA A 188 -14.10 -14.12 7.41
N ASN A 189 -14.67 -13.70 8.55
CA ASN A 189 -15.29 -12.38 8.67
C ASN A 189 -14.26 -11.26 8.58
N ALA A 190 -13.10 -11.36 9.22
CA ALA A 190 -12.01 -10.40 9.17
C ALA A 190 -11.50 -10.20 7.73
N LYS A 191 -11.28 -11.31 7.00
CA LYS A 191 -10.90 -11.27 5.59
C LYS A 191 -11.97 -10.62 4.72
N ARG A 192 -13.25 -10.93 4.96
CA ARG A 192 -14.38 -10.34 4.23
C ARG A 192 -14.44 -8.83 4.39
N LEU A 193 -14.21 -8.31 5.59
CA LEU A 193 -14.28 -6.88 5.88
C LEU A 193 -13.28 -6.04 5.07
N ILE A 194 -12.13 -6.60 4.70
CA ILE A 194 -11.06 -5.91 3.97
C ILE A 194 -10.99 -6.28 2.48
N THR A 195 -11.90 -7.10 2.00
CA THR A 195 -11.97 -7.56 0.61
C THR A 195 -13.36 -7.33 0.03
N THR A 196 -14.25 -8.32 0.10
CA THR A 196 -15.57 -8.27 -0.51
C THR A 196 -16.58 -7.41 0.23
N TRP A 197 -16.36 -7.11 1.50
CA TRP A 197 -17.25 -6.35 2.39
C TRP A 197 -18.72 -6.73 2.22
N GLY A 198 -19.51 -5.97 1.47
CA GLY A 198 -20.93 -6.17 1.23
C GLY A 198 -21.27 -7.08 0.06
N GLY A 199 -20.30 -7.40 -0.81
CA GLY A 199 -20.48 -8.24 -1.99
C GLY A 199 -19.19 -8.51 -2.72
N PHE A 200 -19.21 -9.49 -3.63
CA PHE A 200 -18.04 -9.80 -4.45
C PHE A 200 -17.64 -8.61 -5.30
N GLN A 201 -16.33 -8.39 -5.44
CA GLN A 201 -15.72 -7.34 -6.24
C GLN A 201 -16.05 -5.90 -5.75
N GLU A 202 -16.49 -5.76 -4.50
CA GLU A 202 -16.76 -4.44 -3.93
C GLU A 202 -15.50 -3.68 -3.53
N ASP A 203 -14.49 -4.37 -2.98
CA ASP A 203 -13.18 -3.81 -2.59
C ASP A 203 -13.26 -2.52 -1.74
N TYR A 204 -14.37 -2.30 -1.04
CA TYR A 204 -14.67 -1.04 -0.34
C TYR A 204 -13.62 -0.68 0.69
N ALA A 205 -13.12 -1.66 1.45
CA ALA A 205 -12.14 -1.46 2.49
C ALA A 205 -10.77 -2.10 2.13
N ALA A 206 -10.46 -2.15 0.84
CA ALA A 206 -9.20 -2.69 0.33
C ALA A 206 -7.99 -2.14 1.09
N ARG A 207 -7.15 -3.02 1.64
CA ARG A 207 -5.97 -2.67 2.42
C ARG A 207 -4.71 -2.88 1.62
N PHE A 208 -3.68 -2.09 1.96
CA PHE A 208 -2.37 -2.15 1.34
C PHE A 208 -1.38 -2.89 2.25
N TRP A 209 -1.61 -4.21 2.47
CA TRP A 209 -0.90 -5.01 3.45
C TRP A 209 -0.14 -6.17 2.83
N SER A 210 1.04 -6.47 3.39
CA SER A 210 1.74 -7.73 3.15
C SER A 210 0.85 -8.93 3.51
N GLY A 211 0.96 -10.00 2.75
CA GLY A 211 0.06 -11.15 2.80
C GLY A 211 -1.18 -10.93 1.95
N LEU A 212 -1.85 -9.78 2.05
CA LEU A 212 -3.00 -9.47 1.21
C LEU A 212 -2.58 -9.21 -0.26
N ILE A 213 -1.46 -8.51 -0.47
CA ILE A 213 -0.91 -8.28 -1.81
C ILE A 213 -0.56 -9.61 -2.47
N LYS A 214 0.22 -10.42 -1.78
CA LYS A 214 0.73 -11.69 -2.30
C LYS A 214 -0.34 -12.74 -2.51
N ASP A 215 -1.24 -12.91 -1.53
CA ASP A 215 -2.13 -14.07 -1.45
C ASP A 215 -3.56 -13.77 -1.93
N TYR A 216 -3.92 -12.49 -2.09
CA TYR A 216 -5.24 -12.09 -2.58
C TYR A 216 -5.18 -11.29 -3.88
N TYR A 217 -4.52 -10.12 -3.91
CA TYR A 217 -4.54 -9.28 -5.11
C TYR A 217 -3.80 -9.91 -6.29
N ILE A 218 -2.58 -10.39 -6.11
CA ILE A 218 -1.80 -11.00 -7.20
C ILE A 218 -2.52 -12.22 -7.81
N PRO A 219 -3.03 -13.20 -7.05
CA PRO A 219 -3.80 -14.30 -7.64
C PRO A 219 -5.05 -13.82 -8.38
N ARG A 220 -5.77 -12.83 -7.86
CA ARG A 220 -6.92 -12.22 -8.53
C ARG A 220 -6.56 -11.57 -9.87
N MET A 221 -5.48 -10.80 -9.91
CA MET A 221 -4.96 -10.20 -11.15
C MET A 221 -4.68 -11.29 -12.20
N LYS A 222 -3.98 -12.35 -11.81
CA LYS A 222 -3.66 -13.48 -12.70
C LYS A 222 -4.93 -14.19 -13.18
N LEU A 223 -5.90 -14.42 -12.29
CA LEU A 223 -7.17 -15.05 -12.62
C LEU A 223 -7.97 -14.18 -13.62
N TYR A 224 -7.97 -12.86 -13.44
CA TYR A 224 -8.62 -11.93 -14.36
C TYR A 224 -8.09 -12.03 -15.80
N PHE A 225 -6.79 -12.28 -15.97
CA PHE A 225 -6.14 -12.48 -17.26
C PHE A 225 -6.18 -13.95 -17.76
N SER A 226 -6.82 -14.87 -17.04
CA SER A 226 -6.95 -16.27 -17.43
C SER A 226 -8.28 -16.55 -18.12
N GLU A 227 -8.41 -17.74 -18.72
CA GLU A 227 -9.67 -18.25 -19.25
C GLU A 227 -10.73 -18.47 -18.14
N GLN A 228 -10.28 -18.58 -16.89
CA GLN A 228 -11.13 -18.79 -15.70
C GLN A 228 -11.63 -17.47 -15.08
N ARG A 229 -11.57 -16.38 -15.79
CA ARG A 229 -12.06 -15.06 -15.31
C ARG A 229 -13.49 -15.10 -14.76
N ALA A 230 -14.36 -15.94 -15.31
CA ALA A 230 -15.73 -16.10 -14.84
C ALA A 230 -15.84 -16.67 -13.41
N ASP A 231 -14.79 -17.31 -12.89
CA ASP A 231 -14.75 -17.93 -11.57
C ASP A 231 -14.30 -16.99 -10.44
N LEU A 232 -14.10 -15.69 -10.71
CA LEU A 232 -13.58 -14.72 -9.73
C LEU A 232 -14.37 -14.71 -8.42
N ASN A 233 -15.71 -14.60 -8.47
CA ASN A 233 -16.54 -14.58 -7.26
C ASN A 233 -16.38 -15.86 -6.43
N ARG A 234 -16.30 -17.01 -7.10
CA ARG A 234 -16.10 -18.30 -6.46
C ARG A 234 -14.70 -18.40 -5.83
N TRP A 235 -13.70 -17.88 -6.51
CA TRP A 235 -12.34 -17.82 -5.99
C TRP A 235 -12.27 -16.94 -4.74
N GLU A 236 -12.86 -15.74 -4.75
CA GLU A 236 -12.93 -14.84 -3.60
C GLU A 236 -13.61 -15.51 -2.40
N GLU A 237 -14.75 -16.16 -2.63
CA GLU A 237 -15.44 -16.88 -1.56
C GLU A 237 -14.61 -18.00 -0.97
N ASN A 238 -13.91 -18.77 -1.81
CA ASN A 238 -13.02 -19.84 -1.36
C ASN A 238 -11.84 -19.29 -0.57
N TRP A 239 -11.21 -18.19 -1.02
CA TRP A 239 -10.13 -17.55 -0.30
C TRP A 239 -10.56 -17.04 1.08
N ILE A 240 -11.75 -16.44 1.17
CA ILE A 240 -12.32 -15.96 2.45
C ILE A 240 -12.53 -17.11 3.42
N LYS A 241 -13.05 -18.26 2.96
CA LYS A 241 -13.39 -19.41 3.82
C LYS A 241 -12.18 -20.30 4.18
N ALA A 242 -11.15 -20.33 3.35
CA ALA A 242 -9.97 -21.13 3.61
C ALA A 242 -9.14 -20.53 4.75
N PRO A 243 -8.61 -21.33 5.69
CA PRO A 243 -7.63 -20.83 6.65
C PRO A 243 -6.45 -20.20 5.94
N TRP A 244 -6.05 -19.00 6.40
CA TRP A 244 -4.90 -18.31 5.85
C TRP A 244 -3.67 -18.52 6.71
N HIS A 245 -2.52 -18.67 6.08
CA HIS A 245 -1.23 -18.80 6.73
C HIS A 245 -0.25 -17.82 6.12
N ASN A 246 0.48 -17.10 6.96
CA ASN A 246 1.47 -16.16 6.50
C ASN A 246 2.60 -16.90 5.73
N THR A 247 2.79 -16.52 4.47
CA THR A 247 3.88 -17.00 3.61
C THR A 247 4.82 -15.87 3.18
N SER A 248 4.54 -14.63 3.60
CA SER A 248 5.37 -13.46 3.30
C SER A 248 6.64 -13.48 4.15
N THR A 249 7.71 -12.99 3.56
CA THR A 249 9.02 -12.86 4.22
C THR A 249 9.46 -11.41 4.15
N SER A 250 10.14 -10.92 5.19
CA SER A 250 10.72 -9.57 5.22
C SER A 250 12.13 -9.53 4.62
N PHE A 251 12.61 -8.32 4.33
CA PHE A 251 14.02 -8.07 4.05
C PHE A 251 14.82 -8.03 5.37
N GLU A 252 16.10 -8.43 5.33
CA GLU A 252 16.99 -8.32 6.49
C GLU A 252 17.27 -6.85 6.84
N ASP A 253 17.48 -6.01 5.82
CA ASP A 253 17.65 -4.57 5.93
C ASP A 253 16.56 -3.88 5.10
N PRO A 254 15.40 -3.55 5.71
CA PRO A 254 14.28 -3.00 4.99
C PRO A 254 14.54 -1.60 4.41
N LEU A 255 15.28 -0.74 5.14
CA LEU A 255 15.59 0.62 4.68
C LEU A 255 16.47 0.60 3.44
N GLN A 256 17.58 -0.16 3.48
CA GLN A 256 18.45 -0.30 2.32
C GLN A 256 17.77 -1.01 1.15
N SER A 257 16.87 -1.94 1.45
CA SER A 257 16.05 -2.60 0.43
C SER A 257 15.08 -1.62 -0.22
N ALA A 258 14.41 -0.76 0.55
CA ALA A 258 13.55 0.29 0.03
C ALA A 258 14.28 1.22 -0.95
N ILE A 259 15.48 1.70 -0.57
CA ILE A 259 16.31 2.57 -1.42
C ILE A 259 16.70 1.84 -2.72
N LYS A 260 17.17 0.60 -2.63
CA LYS A 260 17.60 -0.18 -3.81
C LYS A 260 16.44 -0.50 -4.75
N LEU A 261 15.25 -0.79 -4.19
CA LEU A 261 14.07 -1.09 -5.01
C LEU A 261 13.53 0.16 -5.72
N VAL A 262 13.50 1.31 -5.05
CA VAL A 262 13.12 2.59 -5.68
C VAL A 262 14.05 2.91 -6.83
N GLU A 263 15.36 2.77 -6.65
CA GLU A 263 16.34 2.99 -7.73
C GLU A 263 16.19 1.98 -8.88
N ARG A 264 15.97 0.69 -8.55
CA ARG A 264 15.77 -0.38 -9.55
C ARG A 264 14.59 -0.15 -10.46
N TYR A 265 13.47 0.37 -9.91
CA TYR A 265 12.21 0.54 -10.64
C TYR A 265 11.94 1.98 -11.08
N LYS A 266 12.95 2.85 -11.00
CA LYS A 266 12.82 4.26 -11.32
C LYS A 266 12.40 4.51 -12.76
N GLU A 267 12.91 3.74 -13.70
CA GLU A 267 12.69 3.89 -15.14
C GLU A 267 11.42 3.14 -15.65
N GLU A 268 10.67 2.45 -14.79
CA GLU A 268 9.40 1.81 -15.16
C GLU A 268 8.27 2.84 -15.27
#